data_c0d95f81219fd5d100aa0ab12bbe41fe
#
_entry.id   c0d95f81219fd5d100aa0ab12bbe41fe
#
_cell.length_a   1.000
_cell.length_b   1.000
_cell.length_c   1.000
_cell.angle_alpha   90.00
_cell.angle_beta   90.00
_cell.angle_gamma   90.00
#
_symmetry.space_group_name_H-M   'P 1'
#
loop_
_entity.id
_entity.type
_entity.pdbx_description
1 polymer ?
#
loop_
_entity_poly.entity_id
_entity_poly.type
_entity_poly.pdbx_seq_one_letter_code
_entity_poly.pdbx_strand_id
1 'polypeptide(L)'
;MSKELILSEAELLENEMLTNAIAYAVEMHKGGLRKGTNIPYIVHPLEVMHILFEMGADKKLMAAGVLHDTVEDTEATLDEIKELFGEEVANLVAFHTEKDKSLPWRERKEIALAHLAKASEREQMLVLADKISNIEAMARDYEKIGDKLWERFNQGKEQQEWYYREAMEALSALENNRELMDFYHRFRSCFDYIFNSLCSATYFYRQLEGLLNVSKADSALLNLKCLAEHGHIGAMIALAEAYQGTPAVKEDLAESFAWWEKAAKTGHPVAQYNFGKCFEKGKGVEVDCKQALDWYLKAAEQGNVEAMNDIGIYFAEGIVVDKDEEEAFRWFKKASENESYAGALYNLASCYETGFGTKVNLAEAERLEELADKLLAEDDNQDWCTIGEPENLEENYN
;
A
#
# COMPACT_ATOMS: atom_id res chain seq x y z
N MET A 1 35.37 -21.28 -20.02
CA MET A 1 35.90 -20.10 -20.75
C MET A 1 34.89 -18.99 -20.57
N SER A 2 35.19 -18.06 -19.65
CA SER A 2 34.43 -16.83 -19.46
C SER A 2 34.55 -15.99 -20.74
N LYS A 3 33.42 -15.71 -21.41
CA LYS A 3 33.36 -14.61 -22.39
C LYS A 3 33.66 -13.33 -21.57
N GLU A 4 34.84 -12.78 -21.69
CA GLU A 4 35.08 -11.39 -21.31
C GLU A 4 34.13 -10.54 -22.16
N LEU A 5 33.16 -9.88 -21.50
CA LEU A 5 32.36 -8.85 -22.13
C LEU A 5 33.34 -7.70 -22.40
N ILE A 6 33.79 -7.55 -23.64
CA ILE A 6 34.55 -6.37 -24.08
C ILE A 6 33.50 -5.26 -24.27
N LEU A 7 33.39 -4.38 -23.28
CA LEU A 7 32.55 -3.17 -23.39
C LEU A 7 33.16 -2.24 -24.44
N SER A 8 32.32 -1.54 -25.18
CA SER A 8 32.77 -0.47 -26.08
C SER A 8 33.35 0.69 -25.27
N GLU A 9 34.16 1.54 -25.89
CA GLU A 9 34.74 2.74 -25.24
C GLU A 9 33.61 3.66 -24.71
N ALA A 10 32.51 3.79 -25.44
CA ALA A 10 31.34 4.57 -25.00
C ALA A 10 30.70 3.97 -23.72
N GLU A 11 30.53 2.67 -23.64
CA GLU A 11 29.98 1.99 -22.45
C GLU A 11 30.90 2.10 -21.24
N LEU A 12 32.24 2.09 -21.46
CA LEU A 12 33.22 2.32 -20.39
C LEU A 12 33.14 3.75 -19.86
N LEU A 13 33.04 4.76 -20.71
CA LEU A 13 32.89 6.16 -20.33
C LEU A 13 31.58 6.42 -19.58
N GLU A 14 30.46 5.82 -20.02
CA GLU A 14 29.19 5.94 -19.32
C GLU A 14 29.20 5.24 -17.94
N ASN A 15 29.88 4.10 -17.80
CA ASN A 15 30.07 3.46 -16.50
C ASN A 15 30.94 4.30 -15.55
N GLU A 16 31.98 4.93 -16.07
CA GLU A 16 32.83 5.83 -15.30
C GLU A 16 32.05 7.06 -14.83
N MET A 17 31.27 7.68 -15.73
CA MET A 17 30.38 8.80 -15.39
C MET A 17 29.41 8.44 -14.27
N LEU A 18 28.72 7.29 -14.34
CA LEU A 18 27.79 6.86 -13.30
C LEU A 18 28.49 6.61 -11.97
N THR A 19 29.68 5.99 -12.00
CA THR A 19 30.50 5.77 -10.80
C THR A 19 30.91 7.09 -10.15
N ASN A 20 31.31 8.08 -10.94
CA ASN A 20 31.65 9.40 -10.46
C ASN A 20 30.43 10.16 -9.90
N ALA A 21 29.24 10.01 -10.52
CA ALA A 21 28.00 10.59 -10.01
C ALA A 21 27.61 10.01 -8.63
N ILE A 22 27.77 8.70 -8.44
CA ILE A 22 27.57 8.04 -7.14
C ILE A 22 28.55 8.60 -6.09
N ALA A 23 29.83 8.66 -6.42
CA ALA A 23 30.85 9.17 -5.51
C ALA A 23 30.61 10.64 -5.12
N TYR A 24 30.20 11.46 -6.08
CA TYR A 24 29.85 12.85 -5.86
C TYR A 24 28.63 12.99 -4.94
N ALA A 25 27.54 12.26 -5.19
CA ALA A 25 26.37 12.28 -4.34
C ALA A 25 26.67 11.82 -2.90
N VAL A 26 27.53 10.79 -2.74
CA VAL A 26 27.97 10.31 -1.41
C VAL A 26 28.69 11.43 -0.63
N GLU A 27 29.59 12.17 -1.28
CA GLU A 27 30.31 13.24 -0.60
C GLU A 27 29.40 14.44 -0.30
N MET A 28 28.51 14.82 -1.22
CA MET A 28 27.58 15.94 -1.05
C MET A 28 26.57 15.70 0.06
N HIS A 29 26.04 14.48 0.20
CA HIS A 29 25.08 14.12 1.26
C HIS A 29 25.74 13.59 2.55
N LYS A 30 27.05 13.74 2.69
CA LYS A 30 27.81 13.24 3.84
C LYS A 30 27.29 13.83 5.16
N GLY A 31 26.97 12.95 6.10
CA GLY A 31 26.44 13.33 7.41
C GLY A 31 24.94 13.66 7.40
N GLY A 32 24.28 13.76 6.25
CA GLY A 32 22.84 13.90 6.15
C GLY A 32 22.12 12.63 6.58
N LEU A 33 20.97 12.78 7.25
CA LEU A 33 20.09 11.67 7.64
C LEU A 33 18.69 11.86 7.04
N ARG A 34 18.02 10.77 6.70
CA ARG A 34 16.60 10.79 6.33
C ARG A 34 15.77 11.29 7.51
N LYS A 35 14.79 12.15 7.23
CA LYS A 35 13.99 12.85 8.22
C LYS A 35 13.33 11.89 9.21
N GLY A 36 13.62 12.11 10.52
CA GLY A 36 13.05 11.30 11.60
C GLY A 36 13.63 9.87 11.72
N THR A 37 14.77 9.60 11.09
CA THR A 37 15.46 8.30 11.13
C THR A 37 16.95 8.44 11.40
N ASN A 38 17.64 7.33 11.63
CA ASN A 38 19.11 7.25 11.69
C ASN A 38 19.71 6.73 10.36
N ILE A 39 18.94 6.71 9.28
CA ILE A 39 19.39 6.21 7.97
C ILE A 39 20.13 7.34 7.25
N PRO A 40 21.35 7.10 6.74
CA PRO A 40 22.08 8.07 5.92
C PRO A 40 21.24 8.51 4.71
N TYR A 41 21.24 9.82 4.41
CA TYR A 41 20.41 10.37 3.32
C TYR A 41 20.72 9.75 1.95
N ILE A 42 21.99 9.45 1.70
CA ILE A 42 22.45 8.86 0.43
C ILE A 42 21.72 7.57 0.03
N VAL A 43 21.10 6.85 0.99
CA VAL A 43 20.34 5.63 0.70
C VAL A 43 19.19 5.94 -0.26
N HIS A 44 18.50 7.10 -0.10
CA HIS A 44 17.42 7.49 -1.00
C HIS A 44 17.86 7.71 -2.46
N PRO A 45 18.85 8.55 -2.80
CA PRO A 45 19.34 8.67 -4.16
C PRO A 45 19.81 7.35 -4.79
N LEU A 46 20.40 6.46 -3.99
CA LEU A 46 20.81 5.13 -4.46
C LEU A 46 19.58 4.22 -4.74
N GLU A 47 18.54 4.28 -3.92
CA GLU A 47 17.25 3.60 -4.20
C GLU A 47 16.62 4.13 -5.49
N VAL A 48 16.60 5.46 -5.71
CA VAL A 48 16.07 6.07 -6.94
C VAL A 48 16.84 5.58 -8.17
N MET A 49 18.16 5.59 -8.11
CA MET A 49 19.02 5.06 -9.19
C MET A 49 18.72 3.57 -9.46
N HIS A 50 18.54 2.77 -8.41
CA HIS A 50 18.22 1.34 -8.55
C HIS A 50 16.86 1.12 -9.22
N ILE A 51 15.83 1.87 -8.81
CA ILE A 51 14.50 1.81 -9.43
C ILE A 51 14.58 2.20 -10.91
N LEU A 52 15.35 3.23 -11.26
CA LEU A 52 15.60 3.61 -12.66
C LEU A 52 16.30 2.49 -13.44
N PHE A 53 17.25 1.79 -12.82
CA PHE A 53 17.88 0.60 -13.43
C PHE A 53 16.84 -0.50 -13.71
N GLU A 54 15.96 -0.79 -12.76
CA GLU A 54 14.85 -1.75 -12.95
C GLU A 54 13.90 -1.33 -14.07
N MET A 55 13.66 -0.02 -14.25
CA MET A 55 12.87 0.55 -15.36
C MET A 55 13.59 0.48 -16.72
N GLY A 56 14.83 -0.02 -16.79
CA GLY A 56 15.61 -0.06 -18.03
C GLY A 56 16.23 1.28 -18.45
N ALA A 57 16.37 2.23 -17.52
CA ALA A 57 16.97 3.53 -17.79
C ALA A 57 18.45 3.43 -18.21
N ASP A 58 18.88 4.35 -19.08
CA ASP A 58 20.27 4.50 -19.44
C ASP A 58 21.12 5.10 -18.30
N LYS A 59 22.44 5.05 -18.45
CA LYS A 59 23.39 5.52 -17.44
C LYS A 59 23.26 7.00 -17.10
N LYS A 60 22.84 7.84 -18.03
CA LYS A 60 22.64 9.28 -17.80
C LYS A 60 21.41 9.55 -16.95
N LEU A 61 20.31 8.82 -17.20
CA LEU A 61 19.10 8.93 -16.39
C LEU A 61 19.34 8.36 -14.98
N MET A 62 20.11 7.27 -14.87
CA MET A 62 20.55 6.73 -13.58
C MET A 62 21.46 7.71 -12.82
N ALA A 63 22.39 8.39 -13.50
CA ALA A 63 23.22 9.45 -12.91
C ALA A 63 22.37 10.63 -12.43
N ALA A 64 21.38 11.05 -13.23
CA ALA A 64 20.43 12.07 -12.78
C ALA A 64 19.63 11.60 -11.56
N GLY A 65 19.26 10.33 -11.48
CA GLY A 65 18.60 9.73 -10.33
C GLY A 65 19.41 9.78 -9.04
N VAL A 66 20.71 9.52 -9.11
CA VAL A 66 21.57 9.61 -7.91
C VAL A 66 21.92 11.05 -7.53
N LEU A 67 21.80 12.00 -8.46
CA LEU A 67 22.12 13.41 -8.28
C LEU A 67 20.90 14.32 -8.05
N HIS A 68 19.66 13.81 -8.14
CA HIS A 68 18.44 14.60 -8.25
C HIS A 68 18.23 15.60 -7.10
N ASP A 69 18.61 15.24 -5.89
CA ASP A 69 18.46 16.06 -4.69
C ASP A 69 19.72 16.86 -4.32
N THR A 70 20.86 16.63 -5.02
CA THR A 70 22.13 17.28 -4.62
C THR A 70 22.05 18.80 -4.70
N VAL A 71 21.45 19.36 -5.76
CA VAL A 71 21.30 20.82 -5.94
C VAL A 71 20.27 21.42 -4.98
N GLU A 72 19.27 20.62 -4.59
CA GLU A 72 18.22 21.10 -3.67
C GLU A 72 18.67 21.07 -2.21
N ASP A 73 19.40 20.06 -1.80
CA ASP A 73 19.67 19.75 -0.39
C ASP A 73 21.11 20.02 0.04
N THR A 74 22.02 20.39 -0.90
CA THR A 74 23.42 20.63 -0.59
C THR A 74 23.92 21.94 -1.19
N GLU A 75 25.22 22.18 -1.15
CA GLU A 75 25.88 23.37 -1.79
C GLU A 75 26.17 23.16 -3.29
N ALA A 76 25.83 21.98 -3.87
CA ALA A 76 26.05 21.68 -5.28
C ALA A 76 25.26 22.64 -6.19
N THR A 77 25.83 22.96 -7.32
CA THR A 77 25.19 23.83 -8.32
C THR A 77 24.92 23.10 -9.64
N LEU A 78 23.90 23.56 -10.38
CA LEU A 78 23.62 23.01 -11.72
C LEU A 78 24.79 23.17 -12.69
N ASP A 79 25.58 24.25 -12.55
CA ASP A 79 26.76 24.47 -13.39
C ASP A 79 27.84 23.42 -13.10
N GLU A 80 28.06 23.05 -11.83
CA GLU A 80 28.98 21.97 -11.46
C GLU A 80 28.49 20.62 -11.99
N ILE A 81 27.17 20.32 -11.85
CA ILE A 81 26.59 19.09 -12.41
C ILE A 81 26.78 19.04 -13.93
N LYS A 82 26.57 20.18 -14.62
CA LYS A 82 26.76 20.27 -16.06
C LYS A 82 28.22 20.06 -16.47
N GLU A 83 29.16 20.64 -15.73
CA GLU A 83 30.60 20.51 -16.01
C GLU A 83 31.08 19.05 -15.80
N LEU A 84 30.64 18.39 -14.72
CA LEU A 84 31.10 17.06 -14.33
C LEU A 84 30.37 15.93 -15.08
N PHE A 85 29.09 16.06 -15.36
CA PHE A 85 28.23 14.95 -15.83
C PHE A 85 27.52 15.27 -17.16
N GLY A 86 27.71 16.46 -17.70
CA GLY A 86 27.15 16.88 -18.99
C GLY A 86 25.78 17.54 -18.91
N GLU A 87 25.41 18.20 -20.00
CA GLU A 87 24.21 19.02 -20.08
C GLU A 87 22.90 18.23 -19.91
N GLU A 88 22.87 17.00 -20.41
CA GLU A 88 21.68 16.15 -20.35
C GLU A 88 21.35 15.74 -18.89
N VAL A 89 22.37 15.33 -18.12
CA VAL A 89 22.20 15.01 -16.69
C VAL A 89 21.80 16.26 -15.90
N ALA A 90 22.47 17.40 -16.17
CA ALA A 90 22.13 18.66 -15.50
C ALA A 90 20.69 19.13 -15.79
N ASN A 91 20.18 18.93 -17.00
CA ASN A 91 18.79 19.28 -17.36
C ASN A 91 17.78 18.40 -16.61
N LEU A 92 18.03 17.11 -16.46
CA LEU A 92 17.18 16.18 -15.70
C LEU A 92 17.17 16.54 -14.21
N VAL A 93 18.33 16.86 -13.62
CA VAL A 93 18.42 17.34 -12.23
C VAL A 93 17.71 18.68 -12.08
N ALA A 94 17.89 19.62 -12.99
CA ALA A 94 17.21 20.92 -12.98
C ALA A 94 15.68 20.81 -13.09
N PHE A 95 15.18 19.81 -13.83
CA PHE A 95 13.75 19.54 -13.91
C PHE A 95 13.18 19.13 -12.55
N HIS A 96 13.91 18.33 -11.78
CA HIS A 96 13.50 17.85 -10.46
C HIS A 96 13.62 18.91 -9.37
N THR A 97 14.55 19.87 -9.51
CA THR A 97 14.86 20.90 -8.52
C THR A 97 13.79 21.98 -8.44
N GLU A 98 13.26 22.28 -7.25
CA GLU A 98 12.32 23.38 -7.02
C GLU A 98 13.00 24.75 -7.20
N LYS A 99 12.46 25.59 -8.09
CA LYS A 99 13.09 26.86 -8.52
C LYS A 99 12.97 27.99 -7.50
N ASP A 100 11.89 28.06 -6.76
CA ASP A 100 11.60 29.17 -5.83
C ASP A 100 11.11 28.66 -4.47
N LYS A 101 12.05 28.54 -3.53
CA LYS A 101 11.77 28.10 -2.15
C LYS A 101 11.07 29.19 -1.31
N SER A 102 10.88 30.41 -1.80
CA SER A 102 10.17 31.48 -1.09
C SER A 102 8.65 31.32 -1.13
N LEU A 103 8.13 30.59 -2.11
CA LEU A 103 6.71 30.31 -2.25
C LEU A 103 6.19 29.34 -1.19
N PRO A 104 4.91 29.42 -0.81
CA PRO A 104 4.26 28.42 0.06
C PRO A 104 4.40 27.02 -0.49
N TRP A 105 4.53 26.01 0.39
CA TRP A 105 4.73 24.62 0.00
C TRP A 105 3.70 24.12 -1.04
N ARG A 106 2.42 24.42 -0.82
CA ARG A 106 1.33 24.04 -1.73
C ARG A 106 1.53 24.58 -3.14
N GLU A 107 1.84 25.85 -3.25
CA GLU A 107 2.03 26.53 -4.54
C GLU A 107 3.25 25.98 -5.30
N ARG A 108 4.36 25.70 -4.58
CA ARG A 108 5.53 25.04 -5.18
C ARG A 108 5.20 23.68 -5.76
N LYS A 109 4.41 22.86 -5.03
CA LYS A 109 3.99 21.52 -5.49
C LYS A 109 3.02 21.62 -6.68
N GLU A 110 2.10 22.57 -6.70
CA GLU A 110 1.21 22.80 -7.84
C GLU A 110 1.98 23.16 -9.12
N ILE A 111 3.02 24.01 -9.02
CA ILE A 111 3.90 24.35 -10.14
C ILE A 111 4.65 23.09 -10.62
N ALA A 112 5.23 22.31 -9.73
CA ALA A 112 5.97 21.10 -10.07
C ALA A 112 5.07 20.05 -10.77
N LEU A 113 3.86 19.84 -10.25
CA LEU A 113 2.87 18.93 -10.83
C LEU A 113 2.39 19.37 -12.21
N ALA A 114 2.18 20.67 -12.41
CA ALA A 114 1.82 21.22 -13.72
C ALA A 114 2.95 21.06 -14.77
N HIS A 115 4.22 21.06 -14.35
CA HIS A 115 5.36 20.73 -15.21
C HIS A 115 5.43 19.23 -15.48
N LEU A 116 5.22 18.39 -14.46
CA LEU A 116 5.26 16.94 -14.56
C LEU A 116 4.24 16.39 -15.56
N ALA A 117 3.02 16.93 -15.58
CA ALA A 117 1.97 16.54 -16.54
C ALA A 117 2.34 16.79 -18.02
N LYS A 118 3.38 17.58 -18.28
CA LYS A 118 3.88 17.91 -19.63
C LYS A 118 5.30 17.40 -19.89
N ALA A 119 5.86 16.69 -18.93
CA ALA A 119 7.24 16.22 -18.95
C ALA A 119 7.46 15.14 -20.02
N SER A 120 8.70 15.02 -20.47
CA SER A 120 9.13 13.89 -21.28
C SER A 120 9.06 12.57 -20.47
N GLU A 121 8.99 11.43 -21.14
CA GLU A 121 8.99 10.13 -20.49
C GLU A 121 10.17 9.95 -19.53
N ARG A 122 11.36 10.40 -19.90
CA ARG A 122 12.56 10.33 -19.04
C ARG A 122 12.44 11.17 -17.77
N GLU A 123 11.87 12.37 -17.86
CA GLU A 123 11.59 13.22 -16.69
C GLU A 123 10.51 12.59 -15.81
N GLN A 124 9.47 11.98 -16.42
CA GLN A 124 8.44 11.25 -15.69
C GLN A 124 9.01 10.00 -15.00
N MET A 125 9.89 9.25 -15.64
CA MET A 125 10.59 8.10 -15.04
C MET A 125 11.39 8.52 -13.81
N LEU A 126 12.15 9.64 -13.89
CA LEU A 126 12.93 10.16 -12.76
C LEU A 126 12.03 10.50 -11.58
N VAL A 127 10.95 11.23 -11.84
CA VAL A 127 10.00 11.61 -10.78
C VAL A 127 9.28 10.38 -10.22
N LEU A 128 8.86 9.43 -11.06
CA LEU A 128 8.22 8.20 -10.61
C LEU A 128 9.16 7.39 -9.70
N ALA A 129 10.43 7.23 -10.06
CA ALA A 129 11.42 6.52 -9.25
C ALA A 129 11.64 7.20 -7.87
N ASP A 130 11.71 8.53 -7.82
CA ASP A 130 11.76 9.29 -6.58
C ASP A 130 10.49 9.06 -5.73
N LYS A 131 9.31 9.15 -6.33
CA LYS A 131 8.04 8.96 -5.61
C LYS A 131 7.91 7.53 -5.08
N ILE A 132 8.33 6.51 -5.82
CA ILE A 132 8.35 5.12 -5.35
C ILE A 132 9.27 4.99 -4.13
N SER A 133 10.52 5.43 -4.20
CA SER A 133 11.45 5.36 -3.06
C SER A 133 10.90 6.04 -1.82
N ASN A 134 10.33 7.24 -1.98
CA ASN A 134 9.77 8.01 -0.88
C ASN A 134 8.52 7.35 -0.27
N ILE A 135 7.56 6.92 -1.10
CA ILE A 135 6.31 6.35 -0.59
C ILE A 135 6.52 4.96 0.01
N GLU A 136 7.45 4.16 -0.51
CA GLU A 136 7.81 2.88 0.09
C GLU A 136 8.50 3.04 1.45
N ALA A 137 9.35 4.06 1.59
CA ALA A 137 9.92 4.38 2.90
C ALA A 137 8.84 4.83 3.88
N MET A 138 7.85 5.63 3.43
CA MET A 138 6.70 6.02 4.25
C MET A 138 5.86 4.79 4.62
N ALA A 139 5.61 3.86 3.70
CA ALA A 139 4.88 2.62 3.96
C ALA A 139 5.57 1.77 5.03
N ARG A 140 6.88 1.52 4.88
CA ARG A 140 7.69 0.80 5.89
C ARG A 140 7.67 1.45 7.27
N ASP A 141 7.63 2.77 7.33
CA ASP A 141 7.56 3.50 8.60
C ASP A 141 6.14 3.53 9.15
N TYR A 142 5.11 3.67 8.30
CA TYR A 142 3.71 3.63 8.69
C TYR A 142 3.33 2.28 9.33
N GLU A 143 3.84 1.16 8.80
CA GLU A 143 3.70 -0.16 9.41
C GLU A 143 4.21 -0.23 10.86
N LYS A 144 5.30 0.49 11.17
CA LYS A 144 5.95 0.45 12.49
C LYS A 144 5.32 1.39 13.51
N ILE A 145 4.90 2.57 13.08
CA ILE A 145 4.53 3.68 13.99
C ILE A 145 3.13 4.25 13.71
N GLY A 146 2.40 3.75 12.70
CA GLY A 146 1.07 4.21 12.34
C GLY A 146 1.01 5.72 12.08
N ASP A 147 -0.07 6.36 12.49
CA ASP A 147 -0.30 7.79 12.27
C ASP A 147 0.74 8.73 12.93
N LYS A 148 1.58 8.23 13.84
CA LYS A 148 2.74 9.00 14.35
C LYS A 148 3.74 9.35 13.25
N LEU A 149 3.68 8.67 12.11
CA LEU A 149 4.46 9.02 10.92
C LEU A 149 4.26 10.48 10.52
N TRP A 150 3.04 10.99 10.62
CA TRP A 150 2.68 12.34 10.15
C TRP A 150 3.31 13.46 10.96
N GLU A 151 3.71 13.19 12.20
CA GLU A 151 4.44 14.14 13.04
C GLU A 151 5.84 14.48 12.52
N ARG A 152 6.39 13.63 11.63
CA ARG A 152 7.71 13.86 11.00
C ARG A 152 7.66 14.89 9.87
N PHE A 153 6.48 15.13 9.29
CA PHE A 153 6.32 16.02 8.16
C PHE A 153 5.89 17.41 8.61
N ASN A 154 6.38 18.45 7.90
CA ASN A 154 5.94 19.82 8.14
C ASN A 154 4.49 20.05 7.68
N GLN A 155 4.01 19.18 6.78
CA GLN A 155 2.65 19.16 6.26
C GLN A 155 1.99 17.86 6.73
N GLY A 156 0.78 17.97 7.28
CA GLY A 156 0.03 16.82 7.81
C GLY A 156 -0.40 15.81 6.74
N LYS A 157 -1.04 14.72 7.19
CA LYS A 157 -1.51 13.60 6.36
C LYS A 157 -2.27 14.07 5.12
N GLU A 158 -3.27 14.93 5.29
CA GLU A 158 -4.12 15.44 4.20
C GLU A 158 -3.34 16.14 3.08
N GLN A 159 -2.29 16.91 3.44
CA GLN A 159 -1.47 17.61 2.46
C GLN A 159 -0.53 16.63 1.72
N GLN A 160 -0.02 15.62 2.42
CA GLN A 160 0.78 14.56 1.80
C GLN A 160 -0.09 13.72 0.86
N GLU A 161 -1.28 13.31 1.30
CA GLU A 161 -2.25 12.57 0.50
C GLU A 161 -2.59 13.31 -0.79
N TRP A 162 -2.97 14.61 -0.67
CA TRP A 162 -3.23 15.44 -1.83
C TRP A 162 -2.04 15.44 -2.80
N TYR A 163 -0.82 15.67 -2.32
CA TYR A 163 0.36 15.77 -3.17
C TYR A 163 0.65 14.47 -3.94
N TYR A 164 0.59 13.33 -3.26
CA TYR A 164 0.83 12.04 -3.89
C TYR A 164 -0.29 11.64 -4.86
N ARG A 165 -1.53 12.02 -4.58
CA ARG A 165 -2.68 11.80 -5.49
C ARG A 165 -2.51 12.61 -6.78
N GLU A 166 -2.21 13.89 -6.69
CA GLU A 166 -1.97 14.74 -7.87
C GLU A 166 -0.74 14.27 -8.66
N ALA A 167 0.31 13.76 -7.98
CA ALA A 167 1.46 13.19 -8.65
C ALA A 167 1.10 11.92 -9.45
N MET A 168 0.23 11.05 -8.91
CA MET A 168 -0.30 9.89 -9.64
C MET A 168 -1.10 10.32 -10.87
N GLU A 169 -1.97 11.32 -10.74
CA GLU A 169 -2.73 11.84 -11.87
C GLU A 169 -1.81 12.40 -12.97
N ALA A 170 -0.79 13.18 -12.58
CA ALA A 170 0.19 13.73 -13.52
C ALA A 170 1.03 12.66 -14.23
N LEU A 171 1.23 11.49 -13.60
CA LEU A 171 1.97 10.35 -14.14
C LEU A 171 1.06 9.27 -14.78
N SER A 172 -0.26 9.49 -14.84
CA SER A 172 -1.25 8.48 -15.29
C SER A 172 -1.02 7.96 -16.72
N ALA A 173 -0.37 8.75 -17.59
CA ALA A 173 0.01 8.31 -18.93
C ALA A 173 0.93 7.08 -18.90
N LEU A 174 1.75 6.90 -17.85
CA LEU A 174 2.65 5.77 -17.68
C LEU A 174 1.92 4.44 -17.42
N GLU A 175 0.66 4.48 -16.97
CA GLU A 175 -0.20 3.28 -16.83
C GLU A 175 -0.41 2.57 -18.17
N ASN A 176 -0.37 3.32 -19.28
CA ASN A 176 -0.49 2.77 -20.64
C ASN A 176 0.86 2.37 -21.26
N ASN A 177 1.98 2.66 -20.61
CA ASN A 177 3.30 2.24 -21.05
C ASN A 177 3.62 0.85 -20.51
N ARG A 178 3.70 -0.15 -21.40
CA ARG A 178 3.88 -1.56 -21.01
C ARG A 178 5.14 -1.84 -20.19
N GLU A 179 6.18 -1.03 -20.35
CA GLU A 179 7.46 -1.21 -19.62
C GLU A 179 7.45 -0.51 -18.26
N LEU A 180 6.63 0.53 -18.08
CA LEU A 180 6.57 1.36 -16.89
C LEU A 180 5.31 1.15 -16.03
N MET A 181 4.31 0.47 -16.57
CA MET A 181 3.04 0.21 -15.92
C MET A 181 3.20 -0.43 -14.53
N ASP A 182 4.09 -1.40 -14.40
CA ASP A 182 4.32 -2.10 -13.14
C ASP A 182 4.86 -1.16 -12.05
N PHE A 183 5.71 -0.20 -12.43
CA PHE A 183 6.25 0.81 -11.52
C PHE A 183 5.21 1.85 -11.11
N TYR A 184 4.36 2.26 -12.07
CA TYR A 184 3.23 3.13 -11.75
C TYR A 184 2.27 2.46 -10.75
N HIS A 185 1.97 1.18 -10.96
CA HIS A 185 1.12 0.41 -10.05
C HIS A 185 1.78 0.17 -8.68
N ARG A 186 3.10 -0.02 -8.63
CA ARG A 186 3.87 -0.10 -7.38
C ARG A 186 3.73 1.19 -6.56
N PHE A 187 3.83 2.36 -7.22
CA PHE A 187 3.60 3.66 -6.60
C PHE A 187 2.18 3.78 -6.05
N ARG A 188 1.17 3.46 -6.87
CA ARG A 188 -0.25 3.51 -6.51
C ARG A 188 -0.58 2.58 -5.35
N SER A 189 -0.02 1.38 -5.32
CA SER A 189 -0.21 0.42 -4.24
C SER A 189 0.22 0.95 -2.88
N CYS A 190 1.39 1.59 -2.82
CA CYS A 190 1.86 2.21 -1.59
C CYS A 190 1.00 3.39 -1.16
N PHE A 191 0.51 4.17 -2.12
CA PHE A 191 -0.42 5.27 -1.85
C PHE A 191 -1.72 4.75 -1.22
N ASP A 192 -2.34 3.74 -1.82
CA ASP A 192 -3.58 3.15 -1.32
C ASP A 192 -3.39 2.54 0.07
N TYR A 193 -2.25 1.88 0.31
CA TYR A 193 -1.91 1.34 1.62
C TYR A 193 -1.82 2.41 2.72
N ILE A 194 -1.20 3.56 2.42
CA ILE A 194 -0.94 4.60 3.43
C ILE A 194 -2.16 5.49 3.67
N PHE A 195 -2.90 5.83 2.61
CA PHE A 195 -3.94 6.87 2.64
C PHE A 195 -5.36 6.31 2.56
N ASN A 196 -5.57 5.17 1.91
CA ASN A 196 -6.86 4.53 1.73
C ASN A 196 -6.93 3.23 2.54
N SER A 197 -7.07 3.32 3.85
CA SER A 197 -6.97 2.21 4.80
C SER A 197 -7.92 1.01 4.57
N LEU A 198 -8.85 1.10 3.64
CA LEU A 198 -9.85 0.06 3.32
C LEU A 198 -9.46 -0.83 2.12
N CYS A 199 -8.46 -0.46 1.33
CA CYS A 199 -8.21 -1.09 0.03
C CYS A 199 -6.87 -1.82 -0.13
N SER A 200 -5.99 -1.84 0.86
CA SER A 200 -4.63 -2.33 0.65
C SER A 200 -4.59 -3.79 0.20
N ALA A 201 -5.33 -4.67 0.84
CA ALA A 201 -5.38 -6.09 0.49
C ALA A 201 -6.05 -6.32 -0.88
N THR A 202 -7.21 -5.74 -1.12
CA THR A 202 -7.96 -5.89 -2.38
C THR A 202 -7.20 -5.29 -3.56
N TYR A 203 -6.48 -4.20 -3.33
CA TYR A 203 -5.70 -3.56 -4.37
C TYR A 203 -4.46 -4.37 -4.74
N PHE A 204 -3.69 -4.87 -3.78
CA PHE A 204 -2.58 -5.79 -4.02
C PHE A 204 -3.05 -7.06 -4.75
N TYR A 205 -4.24 -7.57 -4.41
CA TYR A 205 -4.83 -8.72 -5.07
C TYR A 205 -5.16 -8.45 -6.55
N ARG A 206 -5.80 -7.31 -6.87
CA ARG A 206 -6.10 -6.90 -8.27
C ARG A 206 -4.82 -6.67 -9.08
N GLN A 207 -3.78 -6.10 -8.46
CA GLN A 207 -2.47 -5.96 -9.09
C GLN A 207 -1.83 -7.33 -9.32
N LEU A 208 -1.94 -8.24 -8.33
CA LEU A 208 -1.48 -9.60 -8.46
C LEU A 208 -2.21 -10.34 -9.60
N GLU A 209 -3.53 -10.20 -9.73
CA GLU A 209 -4.30 -10.74 -10.87
C GLU A 209 -3.81 -10.19 -12.21
N GLY A 210 -3.55 -8.89 -12.28
CA GLY A 210 -2.97 -8.24 -13.47
C GLY A 210 -1.57 -8.75 -13.80
N LEU A 211 -0.69 -8.85 -12.83
CA LEU A 211 0.68 -9.36 -12.98
C LEU A 211 0.72 -10.86 -13.28
N LEU A 212 -0.17 -11.64 -12.68
CA LEU A 212 -0.22 -13.10 -12.84
C LEU A 212 -0.91 -13.55 -14.13
N ASN A 213 -1.68 -12.69 -14.79
CA ASN A 213 -2.25 -12.92 -16.11
C ASN A 213 -1.27 -12.66 -17.27
N VAL A 214 -0.08 -12.13 -16.99
CA VAL A 214 0.99 -11.89 -17.95
C VAL A 214 2.08 -12.93 -17.75
N SER A 215 2.82 -13.32 -18.79
CA SER A 215 3.92 -14.31 -18.82
C SER A 215 5.07 -14.11 -17.79
N LYS A 216 4.90 -13.25 -16.79
CA LYS A 216 5.84 -12.93 -15.69
C LYS A 216 5.33 -13.38 -14.30
N ALA A 217 4.29 -14.20 -14.23
CA ALA A 217 3.68 -14.65 -12.98
C ALA A 217 4.69 -15.24 -11.98
N ASP A 218 5.59 -16.10 -12.45
CA ASP A 218 6.59 -16.75 -11.62
C ASP A 218 7.59 -15.73 -11.01
N SER A 219 7.96 -14.70 -11.76
CA SER A 219 8.87 -13.66 -11.25
C SER A 219 8.17 -12.73 -10.24
N ALA A 220 6.89 -12.42 -10.44
CA ALA A 220 6.11 -11.63 -9.50
C ALA A 220 5.91 -12.35 -8.16
N LEU A 221 5.57 -13.65 -8.20
CA LEU A 221 5.49 -14.50 -7.02
C LEU A 221 6.83 -14.59 -6.27
N LEU A 222 7.94 -14.75 -7.01
CA LEU A 222 9.29 -14.80 -6.43
C LEU A 222 9.62 -13.47 -5.74
N ASN A 223 9.32 -12.34 -6.38
CA ASN A 223 9.53 -11.02 -5.80
C ASN A 223 8.69 -10.79 -4.54
N LEU A 224 7.41 -11.18 -4.56
CA LEU A 224 6.54 -11.11 -3.39
C LEU A 224 7.03 -12.00 -2.26
N LYS A 225 7.50 -13.23 -2.54
CA LYS A 225 8.10 -14.12 -1.53
C LYS A 225 9.34 -13.50 -0.91
N CYS A 226 10.23 -12.97 -1.73
CA CYS A 226 11.43 -12.28 -1.25
C CYS A 226 11.09 -11.09 -0.35
N LEU A 227 10.16 -10.23 -0.74
CA LEU A 227 9.70 -9.11 0.07
C LEU A 227 9.06 -9.57 1.38
N ALA A 228 8.21 -10.59 1.33
CA ALA A 228 7.52 -11.14 2.50
C ALA A 228 8.51 -11.79 3.49
N GLU A 229 9.52 -12.51 3.00
CA GLU A 229 10.59 -13.10 3.82
C GLU A 229 11.44 -12.03 4.52
N HIS A 230 11.57 -10.86 3.93
CA HIS A 230 12.21 -9.68 4.54
C HIS A 230 11.26 -8.84 5.40
N GLY A 231 10.06 -9.34 5.71
CA GLY A 231 9.13 -8.71 6.65
C GLY A 231 8.15 -7.72 6.04
N HIS A 232 8.02 -7.65 4.71
CA HIS A 232 7.06 -6.76 4.06
C HIS A 232 5.63 -7.30 4.21
N ILE A 233 4.83 -6.68 5.07
CA ILE A 233 3.49 -7.18 5.47
C ILE A 233 2.54 -7.22 4.26
N GLY A 234 2.51 -6.18 3.43
CA GLY A 234 1.69 -6.14 2.22
C GLY A 234 1.99 -7.31 1.26
N ALA A 235 3.26 -7.73 1.14
CA ALA A 235 3.62 -8.89 0.34
C ALA A 235 3.17 -10.21 0.99
N MET A 236 3.20 -10.31 2.33
CA MET A 236 2.64 -11.47 3.04
C MET A 236 1.13 -11.60 2.80
N ILE A 237 0.39 -10.48 2.89
CA ILE A 237 -1.05 -10.43 2.64
C ILE A 237 -1.34 -10.83 1.18
N ALA A 238 -0.64 -10.23 0.21
CA ALA A 238 -0.81 -10.54 -1.19
C ALA A 238 -0.55 -12.02 -1.53
N LEU A 239 0.48 -12.62 -0.92
CA LEU A 239 0.75 -14.06 -1.06
C LEU A 239 -0.36 -14.92 -0.43
N ALA A 240 -0.82 -14.54 0.76
CA ALA A 240 -1.88 -15.26 1.43
C ALA A 240 -3.17 -15.29 0.61
N GLU A 241 -3.52 -14.18 -0.03
CA GLU A 241 -4.67 -14.06 -0.93
C GLU A 241 -4.45 -14.84 -2.24
N ALA A 242 -3.27 -14.71 -2.86
CA ALA A 242 -2.95 -15.41 -4.08
C ALA A 242 -3.09 -16.93 -3.95
N TYR A 243 -2.64 -17.50 -2.83
CA TYR A 243 -2.76 -18.92 -2.55
C TYR A 243 -4.18 -19.39 -2.20
N GLN A 244 -5.17 -18.51 -2.10
CA GLN A 244 -6.59 -18.91 -2.09
C GLN A 244 -7.12 -19.30 -3.48
N GLY A 245 -6.30 -19.18 -4.51
CA GLY A 245 -6.61 -19.56 -5.89
C GLY A 245 -6.88 -18.34 -6.77
N THR A 246 -6.00 -18.13 -7.74
CA THR A 246 -6.18 -17.14 -8.83
C THR A 246 -6.02 -17.84 -10.18
N PRO A 247 -6.36 -17.21 -11.29
CA PRO A 247 -6.13 -17.80 -12.62
C PRO A 247 -4.68 -18.24 -12.87
N ALA A 248 -3.72 -17.61 -12.20
CA ALA A 248 -2.29 -17.87 -12.41
C ALA A 248 -1.61 -18.60 -11.24
N VAL A 249 -2.20 -18.58 -10.05
CA VAL A 249 -1.68 -19.27 -8.86
C VAL A 249 -2.65 -20.37 -8.47
N LYS A 250 -2.15 -21.62 -8.49
CA LYS A 250 -2.94 -22.74 -8.01
C LYS A 250 -3.25 -22.58 -6.53
N GLU A 251 -4.49 -22.88 -6.16
CA GLU A 251 -4.93 -22.90 -4.77
C GLU A 251 -4.02 -23.78 -3.90
N ASP A 252 -3.53 -23.20 -2.81
CA ASP A 252 -2.82 -23.86 -1.73
C ASP A 252 -3.21 -23.20 -0.40
N LEU A 253 -4.29 -23.70 0.19
CA LEU A 253 -4.83 -23.13 1.42
C LEU A 253 -3.87 -23.27 2.63
N ALA A 254 -2.96 -24.24 2.62
CA ALA A 254 -1.96 -24.39 3.67
C ALA A 254 -0.88 -23.28 3.58
N GLU A 255 -0.41 -22.96 2.36
CA GLU A 255 0.48 -21.83 2.14
C GLU A 255 -0.23 -20.49 2.43
N SER A 256 -1.49 -20.32 1.99
CA SER A 256 -2.32 -19.15 2.32
C SER A 256 -2.39 -18.93 3.84
N PHE A 257 -2.74 -19.98 4.59
CA PHE A 257 -2.81 -19.94 6.05
C PHE A 257 -1.47 -19.54 6.68
N ALA A 258 -0.37 -20.13 6.21
CA ALA A 258 0.98 -19.81 6.73
C ALA A 258 1.37 -18.34 6.51
N TRP A 259 0.99 -17.74 5.37
CA TRP A 259 1.25 -16.34 5.11
C TRP A 259 0.34 -15.41 5.91
N TRP A 260 -0.97 -15.78 6.09
CA TRP A 260 -1.87 -15.05 7.00
C TRP A 260 -1.35 -15.09 8.44
N GLU A 261 -0.83 -16.22 8.90
CA GLU A 261 -0.22 -16.34 10.24
C GLU A 261 0.95 -15.40 10.42
N LYS A 262 1.87 -15.38 9.45
CA LYS A 262 3.04 -14.48 9.48
C LYS A 262 2.61 -13.01 9.53
N ALA A 263 1.68 -12.62 8.66
CA ALA A 263 1.17 -11.25 8.60
C ALA A 263 0.42 -10.86 9.90
N ALA A 264 -0.44 -11.74 10.44
CA ALA A 264 -1.18 -11.47 11.68
C ALA A 264 -0.28 -11.31 12.91
N LYS A 265 0.83 -12.08 12.97
CA LYS A 265 1.83 -11.97 14.06
C LYS A 265 2.57 -10.62 14.06
N THR A 266 2.58 -9.89 12.95
CA THR A 266 3.12 -8.51 12.94
C THR A 266 2.23 -7.50 13.65
N GLY A 267 0.98 -7.88 13.94
CA GLY A 267 -0.02 -7.01 14.56
C GLY A 267 -0.96 -6.33 13.56
N HIS A 268 -0.82 -6.54 12.25
CA HIS A 268 -1.63 -5.86 11.24
C HIS A 268 -3.11 -6.25 11.33
N PRO A 269 -4.06 -5.30 11.52
CA PRO A 269 -5.46 -5.60 11.85
C PRO A 269 -6.19 -6.40 10.76
N VAL A 270 -5.98 -6.06 9.49
CA VAL A 270 -6.58 -6.81 8.35
C VAL A 270 -6.04 -8.24 8.29
N ALA A 271 -4.74 -8.43 8.55
CA ALA A 271 -4.16 -9.76 8.56
C ALA A 271 -4.67 -10.59 9.75
N GLN A 272 -4.83 -9.98 10.93
CA GLN A 272 -5.42 -10.65 12.10
C GLN A 272 -6.87 -11.07 11.84
N TYR A 273 -7.66 -10.22 11.21
CA TYR A 273 -9.03 -10.54 10.81
C TYR A 273 -9.07 -11.73 9.84
N ASN A 274 -8.30 -11.66 8.74
CA ASN A 274 -8.29 -12.74 7.75
C ASN A 274 -7.71 -14.04 8.30
N PHE A 275 -6.75 -13.97 9.22
CA PHE A 275 -6.25 -15.15 9.92
C PHE A 275 -7.34 -15.78 10.82
N GLY A 276 -8.16 -14.96 11.50
CA GLY A 276 -9.36 -15.41 12.20
C GLY A 276 -10.35 -16.10 11.27
N LYS A 277 -10.59 -15.56 10.08
CA LYS A 277 -11.45 -16.18 9.04
C LYS A 277 -10.93 -17.53 8.56
N CYS A 278 -9.61 -17.75 8.56
CA CYS A 278 -9.08 -19.08 8.25
C CYS A 278 -9.53 -20.13 9.27
N PHE A 279 -9.54 -19.80 10.56
CA PHE A 279 -10.04 -20.69 11.60
C PHE A 279 -11.55 -20.86 11.55
N GLU A 280 -12.31 -19.79 11.28
CA GLU A 280 -13.78 -19.86 11.17
C GLU A 280 -14.21 -20.79 10.04
N LYS A 281 -13.57 -20.66 8.86
CA LYS A 281 -13.96 -21.36 7.63
C LYS A 281 -13.15 -22.64 7.34
N GLY A 282 -12.21 -23.00 8.19
CA GLY A 282 -11.35 -24.17 7.98
C GLY A 282 -10.41 -24.03 6.76
N LYS A 283 -10.00 -22.80 6.39
CA LYS A 283 -9.13 -22.57 5.24
C LYS A 283 -7.66 -22.84 5.60
N GLY A 284 -7.16 -23.99 5.20
CA GLY A 284 -5.79 -24.44 5.48
C GLY A 284 -5.53 -24.90 6.92
N VAL A 285 -6.55 -24.97 7.75
CA VAL A 285 -6.53 -25.38 9.15
C VAL A 285 -7.87 -26.02 9.52
N GLU A 286 -7.94 -26.79 10.60
CA GLU A 286 -9.23 -27.24 11.14
C GLU A 286 -10.05 -26.07 11.69
N VAL A 287 -11.39 -26.17 11.58
CA VAL A 287 -12.31 -25.16 12.11
C VAL A 287 -12.14 -24.99 13.60
N ASP A 288 -11.89 -23.78 14.06
CA ASP A 288 -11.78 -23.40 15.47
C ASP A 288 -12.35 -22.00 15.70
N CYS A 289 -13.65 -21.91 15.92
CA CYS A 289 -14.35 -20.64 16.14
C CYS A 289 -13.86 -19.89 17.39
N LYS A 290 -13.26 -20.57 18.36
CA LYS A 290 -12.66 -19.90 19.52
C LYS A 290 -11.40 -19.15 19.15
N GLN A 291 -10.51 -19.77 18.38
CA GLN A 291 -9.34 -19.06 17.85
C GLN A 291 -9.75 -17.93 16.89
N ALA A 292 -10.78 -18.14 16.07
CA ALA A 292 -11.32 -17.08 15.22
C ALA A 292 -11.72 -15.85 16.04
N LEU A 293 -12.52 -16.05 17.10
CA LEU A 293 -12.93 -14.95 17.99
C LEU A 293 -11.75 -14.25 18.65
N ASP A 294 -10.75 -15.01 19.15
CA ASP A 294 -9.54 -14.43 19.76
C ASP A 294 -8.77 -13.52 18.79
N TRP A 295 -8.72 -13.86 17.50
CA TRP A 295 -8.08 -13.04 16.47
C TRP A 295 -8.95 -11.86 16.02
N TYR A 296 -10.27 -12.03 15.95
CA TYR A 296 -11.21 -10.93 15.68
C TYR A 296 -11.13 -9.87 16.76
N LEU A 297 -11.07 -10.26 18.05
CA LEU A 297 -10.90 -9.30 19.14
C LEU A 297 -9.63 -8.46 19.01
N LYS A 298 -8.50 -9.08 18.64
CA LYS A 298 -7.24 -8.35 18.39
C LYS A 298 -7.35 -7.38 17.23
N ALA A 299 -8.02 -7.75 16.15
CA ALA A 299 -8.26 -6.88 15.00
C ALA A 299 -9.21 -5.72 15.36
N ALA A 300 -10.28 -6.02 16.09
CA ALA A 300 -11.27 -5.05 16.53
C ALA A 300 -10.73 -4.01 17.53
N GLU A 301 -9.77 -4.40 18.40
CA GLU A 301 -9.06 -3.48 19.28
C GLU A 301 -8.28 -2.40 18.50
N GLN A 302 -7.89 -2.71 17.27
CA GLN A 302 -7.18 -1.81 16.37
C GLN A 302 -8.10 -1.10 15.37
N GLY A 303 -9.42 -1.26 15.52
CA GLY A 303 -10.40 -0.54 14.71
C GLY A 303 -10.86 -1.27 13.44
N ASN A 304 -10.56 -2.56 13.25
CA ASN A 304 -11.07 -3.31 12.10
C ASN A 304 -12.58 -3.51 12.24
N VAL A 305 -13.34 -2.90 11.33
CA VAL A 305 -14.81 -2.84 11.39
C VAL A 305 -15.48 -4.17 11.04
N GLU A 306 -14.89 -4.93 10.13
CA GLU A 306 -15.36 -6.26 9.76
C GLU A 306 -15.23 -7.22 10.96
N ALA A 307 -14.10 -7.17 11.66
CA ALA A 307 -13.91 -7.96 12.88
C ALA A 307 -14.92 -7.57 13.98
N MET A 308 -15.20 -6.27 14.15
CA MET A 308 -16.24 -5.82 15.09
C MET A 308 -17.62 -6.36 14.72
N ASN A 309 -17.95 -6.33 13.43
CA ASN A 309 -19.20 -6.89 12.93
C ASN A 309 -19.30 -8.41 13.21
N ASP A 310 -18.25 -9.15 12.86
CA ASP A 310 -18.23 -10.61 13.05
C ASP A 310 -18.30 -11.01 14.54
N ILE A 311 -17.65 -10.24 15.43
CA ILE A 311 -17.82 -10.41 16.89
C ILE A 311 -19.29 -10.20 17.30
N GLY A 312 -19.96 -9.18 16.73
CA GLY A 312 -21.39 -8.95 16.96
C GLY A 312 -22.23 -10.17 16.55
N ILE A 313 -21.92 -10.81 15.43
CA ILE A 313 -22.59 -12.05 14.99
C ILE A 313 -22.32 -13.20 15.97
N TYR A 314 -21.09 -13.37 16.46
CA TYR A 314 -20.75 -14.40 17.45
C TYR A 314 -21.57 -14.27 18.73
N PHE A 315 -21.80 -13.07 19.24
CA PHE A 315 -22.68 -12.85 20.39
C PHE A 315 -24.18 -13.01 20.03
N ALA A 316 -24.60 -12.60 18.83
CA ALA A 316 -25.96 -12.73 18.37
C ALA A 316 -26.39 -14.21 18.24
N GLU A 317 -25.50 -15.04 17.72
CA GLU A 317 -25.75 -16.47 17.46
C GLU A 317 -25.33 -17.37 18.64
N GLY A 318 -24.50 -16.88 19.55
CA GLY A 318 -23.96 -17.69 20.65
C GLY A 318 -22.84 -18.64 20.21
N ILE A 319 -22.02 -18.22 19.22
CA ILE A 319 -20.91 -19.03 18.71
C ILE A 319 -19.74 -18.94 19.69
N VAL A 320 -19.39 -20.05 20.34
CA VAL A 320 -18.33 -20.22 21.37
C VAL A 320 -18.43 -19.28 22.58
N VAL A 321 -19.43 -18.43 22.62
CA VAL A 321 -19.80 -17.54 23.72
C VAL A 321 -21.28 -17.70 24.01
N ASP A 322 -21.74 -17.32 25.21
CA ASP A 322 -23.19 -17.28 25.47
C ASP A 322 -23.85 -16.20 24.59
N LYS A 323 -25.04 -16.53 24.07
CA LYS A 323 -25.82 -15.56 23.30
C LYS A 323 -26.13 -14.32 24.15
N ASP A 324 -25.76 -13.16 23.67
CA ASP A 324 -25.96 -11.85 24.32
C ASP A 324 -26.38 -10.79 23.29
N GLU A 325 -27.67 -10.52 23.26
CA GLU A 325 -28.27 -9.56 22.29
C GLU A 325 -27.83 -8.12 22.55
N GLU A 326 -27.61 -7.74 23.82
CA GLU A 326 -27.13 -6.38 24.15
C GLU A 326 -25.66 -6.21 23.77
N GLU A 327 -24.82 -7.22 23.96
CA GLU A 327 -23.42 -7.18 23.56
C GLU A 327 -23.30 -7.18 22.03
N ALA A 328 -24.07 -8.02 21.32
CA ALA A 328 -24.12 -8.02 19.87
C ALA A 328 -24.48 -6.64 19.32
N PHE A 329 -25.54 -6.02 19.87
CA PHE A 329 -25.93 -4.65 19.49
C PHE A 329 -24.80 -3.64 19.71
N ARG A 330 -24.06 -3.73 20.83
CA ARG A 330 -22.93 -2.81 21.11
C ARG A 330 -21.83 -2.95 20.05
N TRP A 331 -21.52 -4.19 19.65
CA TRP A 331 -20.51 -4.45 18.63
C TRP A 331 -20.95 -3.97 17.24
N PHE A 332 -22.19 -4.22 16.81
CA PHE A 332 -22.71 -3.68 15.55
C PHE A 332 -22.70 -2.15 15.53
N LYS A 333 -23.10 -1.53 16.64
CA LYS A 333 -23.05 -0.08 16.79
C LYS A 333 -21.62 0.46 16.65
N LYS A 334 -20.65 -0.18 17.31
CA LYS A 334 -19.25 0.20 17.21
C LYS A 334 -18.70 0.03 15.80
N ALA A 335 -19.05 -1.07 15.13
CA ALA A 335 -18.65 -1.32 13.74
C ALA A 335 -19.22 -0.29 12.76
N SER A 336 -20.38 0.30 13.06
CA SER A 336 -21.06 1.28 12.21
C SER A 336 -20.72 2.75 12.52
N GLU A 337 -19.88 3.04 13.54
CA GLU A 337 -19.55 4.42 13.94
C GLU A 337 -18.95 5.27 12.82
N ASN A 338 -18.19 4.67 11.91
CA ASN A 338 -17.57 5.36 10.79
C ASN A 338 -18.42 5.32 9.51
N GLU A 339 -19.61 4.71 9.55
CA GLU A 339 -20.52 4.57 8.41
C GLU A 339 -19.82 4.06 7.12
N SER A 340 -18.79 3.17 7.25
CA SER A 340 -17.91 2.75 6.17
C SER A 340 -18.09 1.28 5.76
N TYR A 341 -18.94 0.51 6.47
CA TYR A 341 -19.16 -0.90 6.23
C TYR A 341 -20.65 -1.24 6.21
N ALA A 342 -21.18 -1.51 5.03
CA ALA A 342 -22.60 -1.75 4.81
C ALA A 342 -23.15 -2.91 5.65
N GLY A 343 -22.37 -4.01 5.81
CA GLY A 343 -22.78 -5.16 6.63
C GLY A 343 -23.07 -4.78 8.09
N ALA A 344 -22.24 -3.93 8.70
CA ALA A 344 -22.51 -3.48 10.07
C ALA A 344 -23.74 -2.56 10.17
N LEU A 345 -23.96 -1.73 9.15
CA LEU A 345 -25.13 -0.84 9.09
C LEU A 345 -26.42 -1.65 8.98
N TYR A 346 -26.46 -2.69 8.13
CA TYR A 346 -27.63 -3.59 8.03
C TYR A 346 -27.86 -4.36 9.33
N ASN A 347 -26.82 -4.90 9.97
CA ASN A 347 -26.96 -5.60 11.23
C ASN A 347 -27.49 -4.67 12.33
N LEU A 348 -27.00 -3.43 12.39
CA LEU A 348 -27.50 -2.43 13.33
C LEU A 348 -28.96 -2.01 13.00
N ALA A 349 -29.31 -1.86 11.72
CA ALA A 349 -30.65 -1.57 11.27
C ALA A 349 -31.63 -2.66 11.73
N SER A 350 -31.27 -3.93 11.49
CA SER A 350 -32.04 -5.09 11.94
C SER A 350 -32.23 -5.11 13.47
N CYS A 351 -31.23 -4.72 14.23
CA CYS A 351 -31.36 -4.58 15.69
C CYS A 351 -32.42 -3.52 16.08
N TYR A 352 -32.42 -2.37 15.40
CA TYR A 352 -33.44 -1.32 15.65
C TYR A 352 -34.81 -1.69 15.13
N GLU A 353 -34.93 -2.44 14.03
CA GLU A 353 -36.20 -2.91 13.47
C GLU A 353 -36.90 -3.91 14.42
N THR A 354 -36.13 -4.90 14.89
CA THR A 354 -36.64 -6.01 15.69
C THR A 354 -36.66 -5.76 17.19
N GLY A 355 -35.87 -4.80 17.65
CA GLY A 355 -35.61 -4.58 19.09
C GLY A 355 -34.60 -5.55 19.67
N PHE A 356 -33.74 -6.15 18.85
CA PHE A 356 -32.70 -7.07 19.25
C PHE A 356 -31.55 -6.31 20.00
N GLY A 357 -31.38 -6.63 21.27
CA GLY A 357 -30.43 -5.96 22.17
C GLY A 357 -30.71 -4.46 22.43
N THR A 358 -31.78 -3.90 21.88
CA THR A 358 -32.13 -2.49 22.00
C THR A 358 -33.65 -2.31 21.95
N LYS A 359 -34.10 -1.04 21.95
CA LYS A 359 -35.53 -0.72 21.72
C LYS A 359 -35.78 -0.55 20.22
N VAL A 360 -36.95 -0.99 19.76
CA VAL A 360 -37.41 -0.75 18.39
C VAL A 360 -37.35 0.73 18.05
N ASN A 361 -36.74 1.05 16.90
CA ASN A 361 -36.66 2.39 16.33
C ASN A 361 -36.66 2.31 14.81
N LEU A 362 -37.82 2.19 14.20
CA LEU A 362 -37.99 2.01 12.76
C LEU A 362 -37.42 3.15 11.93
N ALA A 363 -37.46 4.39 12.43
CA ALA A 363 -36.90 5.54 11.70
C ALA A 363 -35.36 5.47 11.61
N GLU A 364 -34.68 4.96 12.64
CA GLU A 364 -33.24 4.78 12.62
C GLU A 364 -32.84 3.54 11.79
N ALA A 365 -33.68 2.48 11.81
CA ALA A 365 -33.46 1.33 10.95
C ALA A 365 -33.49 1.74 9.47
N GLU A 366 -34.56 2.43 9.03
CA GLU A 366 -34.67 2.93 7.66
C GLU A 366 -33.51 3.83 7.23
N ARG A 367 -33.05 4.75 8.10
CA ARG A 367 -31.88 5.61 7.84
C ARG A 367 -30.60 4.82 7.60
N LEU A 368 -30.39 3.78 8.42
CA LEU A 368 -29.17 2.94 8.33
C LEU A 368 -29.20 2.06 7.08
N GLU A 369 -30.37 1.53 6.70
CA GLU A 369 -30.55 0.76 5.47
C GLU A 369 -30.31 1.63 4.23
N GLU A 370 -30.89 2.83 4.15
CA GLU A 370 -30.64 3.78 3.05
C GLU A 370 -29.15 4.12 2.93
N LEU A 371 -28.45 4.26 4.07
CA LEU A 371 -27.03 4.53 4.09
C LEU A 371 -26.21 3.32 3.61
N ALA A 372 -26.57 2.11 4.03
CA ALA A 372 -25.95 0.87 3.59
C ALA A 372 -26.13 0.65 2.08
N ASP A 373 -27.36 0.86 1.57
CA ASP A 373 -27.68 0.78 0.14
C ASP A 373 -26.82 1.75 -0.69
N LYS A 374 -26.65 2.98 -0.18
CA LYS A 374 -25.82 3.99 -0.83
C LYS A 374 -24.35 3.57 -0.90
N LEU A 375 -23.80 3.02 0.19
CA LEU A 375 -22.43 2.51 0.20
C LEU A 375 -22.23 1.36 -0.79
N LEU A 376 -23.20 0.45 -0.89
CA LEU A 376 -23.13 -0.66 -1.86
C LEU A 376 -23.24 -0.17 -3.30
N ALA A 377 -24.04 0.87 -3.56
CA ALA A 377 -24.15 1.46 -4.89
C ALA A 377 -22.87 2.20 -5.34
N GLU A 378 -22.10 2.72 -4.38
CA GLU A 378 -20.80 3.37 -4.62
C GLU A 378 -19.64 2.36 -4.73
N ASP A 379 -19.80 1.14 -4.19
CA ASP A 379 -18.78 0.08 -4.17
C ASP A 379 -19.34 -1.26 -4.65
N ASP A 380 -19.23 -1.55 -5.95
CA ASP A 380 -19.73 -2.80 -6.59
C ASP A 380 -19.06 -4.10 -6.03
N ASN A 381 -18.24 -4.03 -4.99
CA ASN A 381 -17.37 -5.14 -4.54
C ASN A 381 -17.39 -5.46 -3.02
N GLN A 382 -18.33 -4.95 -2.23
CA GLN A 382 -18.37 -5.31 -0.80
C GLN A 382 -19.09 -6.65 -0.57
N ASP A 383 -18.33 -7.66 -0.09
CA ASP A 383 -18.90 -8.87 0.52
C ASP A 383 -19.44 -8.55 1.92
N TRP A 384 -20.74 -8.67 2.12
CA TRP A 384 -21.41 -8.41 3.40
C TRP A 384 -22.08 -9.67 3.96
N CYS A 385 -22.04 -9.81 5.29
CA CYS A 385 -22.77 -10.82 6.04
C CYS A 385 -23.85 -10.16 6.88
N THR A 386 -25.10 -10.54 6.67
CA THR A 386 -26.26 -10.11 7.47
C THR A 386 -26.66 -11.17 8.50
N ILE A 387 -27.27 -10.74 9.61
CA ILE A 387 -27.94 -11.66 10.53
C ILE A 387 -29.16 -12.23 9.82
N GLY A 388 -29.15 -13.53 9.56
CA GLY A 388 -30.38 -14.24 9.23
C GLY A 388 -30.58 -14.64 7.77
N GLU A 389 -30.07 -15.78 7.42
CA GLU A 389 -30.86 -16.87 6.89
C GLU A 389 -30.47 -18.15 7.65
N PRO A 390 -31.40 -18.78 8.41
CA PRO A 390 -31.08 -19.95 9.27
C PRO A 390 -30.81 -21.23 8.49
N GLU A 391 -30.83 -21.25 7.17
CA GLU A 391 -30.84 -22.50 6.40
C GLU A 391 -29.47 -23.12 6.09
N ASN A 392 -28.33 -22.45 6.40
CA ASN A 392 -27.01 -22.99 6.00
C ASN A 392 -26.05 -23.31 7.16
N LEU A 393 -26.40 -23.13 8.42
CA LEU A 393 -25.49 -23.39 9.55
C LEU A 393 -25.64 -24.79 10.18
N GLU A 394 -26.72 -25.55 9.89
CA GLU A 394 -26.91 -26.88 10.49
C GLU A 394 -26.06 -28.01 9.87
N GLU A 395 -25.49 -27.82 8.69
CA GLU A 395 -24.72 -28.88 8.02
C GLU A 395 -23.23 -28.94 8.39
N ASN A 396 -22.66 -27.89 9.04
CA ASN A 396 -21.22 -27.85 9.35
C ASN A 396 -20.85 -28.03 10.81
N TYR A 397 -21.81 -28.26 11.74
CA TYR A 397 -21.52 -28.35 13.19
C TYR A 397 -21.93 -29.67 13.85
N ASN A 398 -22.08 -30.77 13.09
CA ASN A 398 -22.26 -32.13 13.64
C ASN A 398 -21.05 -33.01 13.41
#